data_2036cff120859e06ae7d97257cf9f1e4
#
_entry.id   2036cff120859e06ae7d97257cf9f1e4
#
_cell.length_a   1.000
_cell.length_b   1.000
_cell.length_c   1.000
_cell.angle_alpha   90.00
_cell.angle_beta   90.00
_cell.angle_gamma   90.00
#
_symmetry.space_group_name_H-M   'P 1'
#
loop_
_entity.id
_entity.type
_entity.pdbx_description
1 polymer ?
#
loop_
_entity_poly.entity_id
_entity_poly.type
_entity_poly.pdbx_seq_one_letter_code
_entity_poly.pdbx_strand_id
1 'polypeptide(L)'
;MAKVRERPVWVPMPDDVRARLQTSLPMDPAPLDEVYGEYRENVATYAMGNVHPRFWGWYMGASNFTGALGDFLAAVEGSNLGGGNTGAAQVEQQVVDWLKEIAGFPKSASGTLTSGGSMANLVAHTVIRNLAAGYDVRKEGIAGLKKPLRFYASDQVHSCHQKALETLGLGAKALVEVASDDHQRMRIDALEAAIKEDRANGLQPACVIGTAGTTNTGAIDDLTAIADICEREGIWFHVDGCIGGVLRLAPDHAHLVAGIERAGSVAIDPHKWLHTPFEAGAVLIKDPEAHFATFEMHGPYLQLQERGMIAGKFLADYGLELSRGFRALKIWMAFKEQGSAKFGRLIAKDIGLARYMAGKIEAHSLLELFAPVDLNIVCFRHVAADEDASRVLNTEIMLRLQERGLAVPLDTTVQGKHGLRCAFNNHRTRREDIDGFLDDVLRIANEIIAEQAS
;
A
#
# COMPACT_ATOMS: atom_id res chain seq x y z
N MET A 1 -11.51 18.46 12.13
CA MET A 1 -10.41 18.60 11.12
C MET A 1 -9.70 19.95 11.22
N ALA A 2 -10.41 21.08 11.42
CA ALA A 2 -9.77 22.41 11.47
C ALA A 2 -8.65 22.56 12.52
N LYS A 3 -8.72 21.83 13.62
CA LYS A 3 -7.78 21.88 14.75
C LYS A 3 -6.88 20.63 14.85
N VAL A 4 -6.69 19.88 13.77
CA VAL A 4 -5.91 18.65 13.82
C VAL A 4 -4.46 18.87 14.28
N ARG A 5 -3.86 20.02 13.91
CA ARG A 5 -2.48 20.38 14.30
C ARG A 5 -2.30 20.75 15.78
N GLU A 6 -3.39 21.10 16.48
CA GLU A 6 -3.37 21.50 17.88
C GLU A 6 -3.50 20.31 18.83
N ARG A 7 -3.73 19.10 18.28
CA ARG A 7 -3.90 17.87 19.04
C ARG A 7 -2.59 17.09 19.08
N PRO A 8 -2.38 16.23 20.09
CA PRO A 8 -1.36 15.21 20.03
C PRO A 8 -1.54 14.35 18.77
N VAL A 9 -0.44 13.88 18.18
CA VAL A 9 -0.52 12.97 17.01
C VAL A 9 -1.15 11.65 17.41
N TRP A 10 -0.76 11.14 18.57
CA TRP A 10 -1.27 9.92 19.17
C TRP A 10 -1.30 10.10 20.69
N VAL A 11 -2.19 9.37 21.34
CA VAL A 11 -2.35 9.38 22.80
C VAL A 11 -2.35 7.94 23.29
N PRO A 12 -1.49 7.57 24.23
CA PRO A 12 -1.53 6.25 24.88
C PRO A 12 -2.88 6.02 25.53
N MET A 13 -3.50 4.86 25.26
CA MET A 13 -4.78 4.52 25.89
C MET A 13 -4.54 3.97 27.30
N PRO A 14 -5.09 4.60 28.37
CA PRO A 14 -4.99 4.10 29.73
C PRO A 14 -5.72 2.77 29.95
N ASP A 15 -5.30 2.00 30.95
CA ASP A 15 -5.87 0.68 31.22
C ASP A 15 -7.34 0.73 31.66
N ASP A 16 -7.74 1.77 32.39
CA ASP A 16 -9.14 1.98 32.78
C ASP A 16 -10.04 2.24 31.57
N VAL A 17 -9.55 2.95 30.53
CA VAL A 17 -10.26 3.13 29.26
C VAL A 17 -10.37 1.81 28.51
N ARG A 18 -9.29 1.01 28.48
CA ARG A 18 -9.32 -0.34 27.90
C ARG A 18 -10.38 -1.22 28.57
N ALA A 19 -10.44 -1.17 29.90
CA ALA A 19 -11.42 -1.91 30.68
C ALA A 19 -12.87 -1.49 30.37
N ARG A 20 -13.12 -0.19 30.18
CA ARG A 20 -14.45 0.31 29.77
C ARG A 20 -14.93 -0.23 28.42
N LEU A 21 -14.01 -0.53 27.49
CA LEU A 21 -14.34 -1.10 26.18
C LEU A 21 -14.53 -2.64 26.21
N GLN A 22 -14.26 -3.30 27.34
CA GLN A 22 -14.42 -4.76 27.50
C GLN A 22 -15.72 -5.09 28.24
N THR A 23 -16.84 -4.75 27.58
CA THR A 23 -18.18 -5.04 28.12
C THR A 23 -18.78 -6.29 27.46
N SER A 24 -19.74 -6.91 28.13
CA SER A 24 -20.56 -7.98 27.53
C SER A 24 -21.47 -7.40 26.43
N LEU A 25 -22.03 -8.29 25.60
CA LEU A 25 -23.03 -7.90 24.60
C LEU A 25 -24.18 -7.13 25.25
N PRO A 26 -24.47 -5.90 24.80
CA PRO A 26 -25.60 -5.13 25.33
C PRO A 26 -26.92 -5.83 25.05
N MET A 27 -27.71 -6.07 26.10
CA MET A 27 -29.05 -6.67 25.99
C MET A 27 -30.13 -5.62 25.86
N ASP A 28 -29.93 -4.46 26.48
CA ASP A 28 -30.87 -3.34 26.47
C ASP A 28 -30.36 -2.20 25.55
N PRO A 29 -31.27 -1.43 24.93
CA PRO A 29 -30.88 -0.29 24.10
C PRO A 29 -30.38 0.88 24.96
N ALA A 30 -29.46 1.67 24.41
CA ALA A 30 -29.06 2.96 24.97
C ALA A 30 -29.42 4.11 24.00
N PRO A 31 -29.65 5.33 24.48
CA PRO A 31 -29.85 6.51 23.64
C PRO A 31 -28.63 6.77 22.77
N LEU A 32 -28.83 7.22 21.52
CA LEU A 32 -27.74 7.43 20.56
C LEU A 32 -26.72 8.48 21.01
N ASP A 33 -27.14 9.49 21.73
CA ASP A 33 -26.27 10.54 22.29
C ASP A 33 -25.33 10.01 23.38
N GLU A 34 -25.81 9.06 24.20
CA GLU A 34 -24.97 8.34 25.16
C GLU A 34 -23.90 7.46 24.43
N VAL A 35 -24.33 6.65 23.45
CA VAL A 35 -23.44 5.83 22.62
C VAL A 35 -22.41 6.71 21.88
N TYR A 36 -22.83 7.86 21.36
CA TYR A 36 -21.92 8.80 20.71
C TYR A 36 -20.96 9.46 21.72
N GLY A 37 -21.43 9.73 22.93
CA GLY A 37 -20.58 10.20 24.04
C GLY A 37 -19.48 9.20 24.37
N GLU A 38 -19.85 7.94 24.55
CA GLU A 38 -18.91 6.84 24.80
C GLU A 38 -17.88 6.68 23.66
N TYR A 39 -18.33 6.72 22.40
CA TYR A 39 -17.43 6.71 21.24
C TYR A 39 -16.42 7.86 21.30
N ARG A 40 -16.86 9.08 21.60
CA ARG A 40 -15.99 10.25 21.67
C ARG A 40 -14.94 10.14 22.77
N GLU A 41 -15.33 9.65 23.94
CA GLU A 41 -14.46 9.56 25.10
C GLU A 41 -13.47 8.38 25.02
N ASN A 42 -13.96 7.22 24.66
CA ASN A 42 -13.19 5.97 24.76
C ASN A 42 -12.56 5.50 23.44
N VAL A 43 -13.02 5.99 22.28
CA VAL A 43 -12.53 5.53 20.98
C VAL A 43 -11.87 6.69 20.19
N ALA A 44 -12.61 7.77 19.93
CA ALA A 44 -12.13 8.84 19.06
C ALA A 44 -10.91 9.58 19.62
N THR A 45 -10.80 9.67 20.95
CA THR A 45 -9.66 10.28 21.64
C THR A 45 -8.37 9.48 21.42
N TYR A 46 -8.47 8.17 21.31
CA TYR A 46 -7.34 7.22 21.17
C TYR A 46 -7.20 6.69 19.73
N ALA A 47 -7.63 7.48 18.75
CA ALA A 47 -7.47 7.11 17.36
C ALA A 47 -6.00 7.03 16.95
N MET A 48 -5.71 6.26 15.89
CA MET A 48 -4.34 6.06 15.37
C MET A 48 -3.60 7.36 15.03
N GLY A 49 -4.32 8.43 14.64
CA GLY A 49 -3.73 9.73 14.36
C GLY A 49 -3.21 9.95 12.94
N ASN A 50 -3.40 9.01 12.01
CA ASN A 50 -2.86 9.11 10.64
C ASN A 50 -3.37 10.32 9.82
N VAL A 51 -4.38 11.03 10.27
CA VAL A 51 -4.81 12.31 9.68
C VAL A 51 -3.96 13.50 10.14
N HIS A 52 -3.15 13.35 11.19
CA HIS A 52 -2.30 14.41 11.72
C HIS A 52 -1.08 14.65 10.79
N PRO A 53 -0.67 15.90 10.53
CA PRO A 53 0.42 16.22 9.58
C PRO A 53 1.80 15.70 9.98
N ARG A 54 2.02 15.32 11.23
CA ARG A 54 3.27 14.72 11.76
C ARG A 54 3.14 13.20 11.99
N PHE A 55 2.15 12.54 11.38
CA PHE A 55 2.07 11.10 11.34
C PHE A 55 2.72 10.60 10.06
N TRP A 56 3.87 9.93 10.17
CA TRP A 56 4.68 9.43 9.06
C TRP A 56 5.03 7.94 9.22
N GLY A 57 4.34 7.26 10.14
CA GLY A 57 4.47 5.83 10.37
C GLY A 57 3.88 4.99 9.24
N TRP A 58 4.43 3.80 9.02
CA TRP A 58 4.05 2.88 7.95
C TRP A 58 4.01 3.57 6.57
N TYR A 59 3.00 3.28 5.79
CA TYR A 59 2.65 4.03 4.58
C TYR A 59 1.13 4.09 4.48
N MET A 60 0.53 5.08 5.12
CA MET A 60 -0.91 5.18 5.32
C MET A 60 -1.42 6.52 4.82
N GLY A 61 -2.46 6.50 3.98
CA GLY A 61 -3.11 7.72 3.53
C GLY A 61 -3.74 8.52 4.67
N ALA A 62 -3.84 9.83 4.44
CA ALA A 62 -4.34 10.78 5.44
C ALA A 62 -5.83 11.09 5.32
N SER A 63 -6.56 10.35 4.49
CA SER A 63 -7.99 10.56 4.26
C SER A 63 -8.35 11.99 3.82
N ASN A 64 -9.30 12.17 2.92
CA ASN A 64 -9.84 13.47 2.55
C ASN A 64 -11.34 13.55 2.90
N PHE A 65 -11.86 14.77 3.03
CA PHE A 65 -13.24 15.00 3.44
C PHE A 65 -14.26 14.46 2.42
N THR A 66 -14.01 14.70 1.13
CA THR A 66 -14.92 14.29 0.06
C THR A 66 -15.02 12.75 -0.04
N GLY A 67 -13.89 12.06 0.15
CA GLY A 67 -13.88 10.60 0.25
C GLY A 67 -14.64 10.08 1.47
N ALA A 68 -14.51 10.74 2.63
CA ALA A 68 -15.26 10.37 3.83
C ALA A 68 -16.79 10.59 3.65
N LEU A 69 -17.18 11.67 2.96
CA LEU A 69 -18.57 11.87 2.55
C LEU A 69 -19.05 10.77 1.59
N GLY A 70 -18.18 10.35 0.65
CA GLY A 70 -18.47 9.23 -0.24
C GLY A 70 -18.73 7.92 0.51
N ASP A 71 -17.92 7.61 1.54
CA ASP A 71 -18.15 6.43 2.39
C ASP A 71 -19.48 6.52 3.16
N PHE A 72 -19.79 7.69 3.71
CA PHE A 72 -21.06 7.92 4.39
C PHE A 72 -22.27 7.70 3.44
N LEU A 73 -22.21 8.27 2.24
CA LEU A 73 -23.27 8.10 1.23
C LEU A 73 -23.38 6.65 0.76
N ALA A 74 -22.26 5.97 0.54
CA ALA A 74 -22.24 4.55 0.18
C ALA A 74 -22.88 3.66 1.26
N ALA A 75 -22.63 3.96 2.54
CA ALA A 75 -23.24 3.26 3.65
C ALA A 75 -24.77 3.50 3.74
N VAL A 76 -25.23 4.73 3.48
CA VAL A 76 -26.65 5.08 3.47
C VAL A 76 -27.39 4.44 2.29
N GLU A 77 -26.76 4.41 1.10
CA GLU A 77 -27.33 3.80 -0.10
C GLU A 77 -27.42 2.27 0.00
N GLY A 78 -26.42 1.63 0.64
CA GLY A 78 -26.41 0.20 0.91
C GLY A 78 -26.24 -0.71 -0.32
N SER A 79 -25.70 -0.20 -1.42
CA SER A 79 -25.45 -1.00 -2.64
C SER A 79 -24.43 -2.10 -2.41
N ASN A 80 -24.81 -3.34 -2.76
CA ASN A 80 -23.87 -4.47 -2.89
C ASN A 80 -23.31 -4.48 -4.32
N LEU A 81 -21.99 -4.27 -4.46
CA LEU A 81 -21.31 -4.26 -5.77
C LEU A 81 -20.85 -5.64 -6.23
N GLY A 82 -21.58 -6.70 -5.93
CA GLY A 82 -21.37 -8.01 -6.57
C GLY A 82 -21.60 -7.97 -8.08
N GLY A 83 -22.43 -7.04 -8.55
CA GLY A 83 -22.68 -6.83 -9.98
C GLY A 83 -24.07 -6.29 -10.27
N GLY A 84 -24.41 -6.26 -11.57
CA GLY A 84 -25.72 -5.84 -12.05
C GLY A 84 -25.73 -4.48 -12.71
N ASN A 85 -26.90 -4.14 -13.29
CA ASN A 85 -27.14 -2.91 -14.03
C ASN A 85 -27.53 -1.78 -13.08
N THR A 86 -26.56 -1.24 -12.33
CA THR A 86 -26.76 -0.19 -11.32
C THR A 86 -25.81 0.97 -11.55
N GLY A 87 -26.16 2.17 -11.06
CA GLY A 87 -25.27 3.34 -11.07
C GLY A 87 -23.98 3.08 -10.33
N ALA A 88 -24.02 2.37 -9.19
CA ALA A 88 -22.86 2.02 -8.40
C ALA A 88 -21.86 1.13 -9.18
N ALA A 89 -22.34 0.13 -9.93
CA ALA A 89 -21.49 -0.71 -10.77
C ALA A 89 -20.83 0.09 -11.92
N GLN A 90 -21.55 1.06 -12.50
CA GLN A 90 -20.99 1.95 -13.53
C GLN A 90 -19.91 2.87 -12.97
N VAL A 91 -20.09 3.38 -11.75
CA VAL A 91 -19.07 4.20 -11.05
C VAL A 91 -17.82 3.36 -10.76
N GLU A 92 -17.95 2.11 -10.32
CA GLU A 92 -16.78 1.25 -10.12
C GLU A 92 -16.03 1.00 -11.43
N GLN A 93 -16.75 0.69 -12.51
CA GLN A 93 -16.12 0.51 -13.82
C GLN A 93 -15.39 1.78 -14.26
N GLN A 94 -15.97 2.96 -14.07
CA GLN A 94 -15.33 4.23 -14.42
C GLN A 94 -14.07 4.47 -13.58
N VAL A 95 -14.07 4.17 -12.29
CA VAL A 95 -12.89 4.29 -11.43
C VAL A 95 -11.78 3.33 -11.88
N VAL A 96 -12.12 2.09 -12.23
CA VAL A 96 -11.16 1.13 -12.78
C VAL A 96 -10.57 1.65 -14.10
N ASP A 97 -11.39 2.26 -14.97
CA ASP A 97 -10.92 2.84 -16.24
C ASP A 97 -9.96 4.02 -15.99
N TRP A 98 -10.22 4.87 -15.00
CA TRP A 98 -9.28 5.93 -14.60
C TRP A 98 -7.95 5.37 -14.07
N LEU A 99 -8.00 4.32 -13.25
CA LEU A 99 -6.79 3.68 -12.76
C LEU A 99 -5.97 3.02 -13.89
N LYS A 100 -6.63 2.43 -14.91
CA LYS A 100 -5.97 1.95 -16.13
C LYS A 100 -5.27 3.08 -16.88
N GLU A 101 -5.94 4.22 -17.04
CA GLU A 101 -5.36 5.40 -17.69
C GLU A 101 -4.12 5.91 -16.92
N ILE A 102 -4.21 5.98 -15.59
CA ILE A 102 -3.08 6.37 -14.73
C ILE A 102 -1.90 5.41 -14.89
N ALA A 103 -2.15 4.10 -14.90
CA ALA A 103 -1.10 3.10 -15.06
C ALA A 103 -0.60 2.96 -16.51
N GLY A 104 -1.27 3.58 -17.49
CA GLY A 104 -0.95 3.41 -18.91
C GLY A 104 -1.40 2.07 -19.48
N PHE A 105 -2.38 1.42 -18.88
CA PHE A 105 -2.94 0.15 -19.34
C PHE A 105 -3.93 0.35 -20.50
N PRO A 106 -4.08 -0.64 -21.39
CA PRO A 106 -5.04 -0.55 -22.47
C PRO A 106 -6.49 -0.54 -21.94
N LYS A 107 -7.38 0.12 -22.68
CA LYS A 107 -8.82 0.16 -22.31
C LYS A 107 -9.45 -1.23 -22.20
N SER A 108 -8.96 -2.18 -23.01
CA SER A 108 -9.41 -3.59 -22.99
C SER A 108 -9.03 -4.35 -21.72
N ALA A 109 -8.04 -3.88 -20.96
CA ALA A 109 -7.66 -4.52 -19.70
C ALA A 109 -8.83 -4.57 -18.72
N SER A 110 -8.83 -5.55 -17.83
CA SER A 110 -9.77 -5.65 -16.72
C SER A 110 -9.19 -5.08 -15.43
N GLY A 111 -10.01 -4.99 -14.42
CA GLY A 111 -9.61 -4.62 -13.08
C GLY A 111 -10.76 -4.74 -12.09
N THR A 112 -10.45 -4.74 -10.82
CA THR A 112 -11.42 -4.75 -9.74
C THR A 112 -10.89 -3.97 -8.53
N LEU A 113 -11.80 -3.38 -7.75
CA LEU A 113 -11.45 -2.77 -6.48
C LEU A 113 -11.42 -3.84 -5.39
N THR A 114 -10.46 -3.72 -4.50
CA THR A 114 -10.20 -4.63 -3.37
C THR A 114 -10.11 -3.87 -2.05
N SER A 115 -9.98 -4.59 -0.95
CA SER A 115 -9.75 -4.01 0.38
C SER A 115 -8.36 -3.37 0.55
N GLY A 116 -7.42 -3.62 -0.36
CA GLY A 116 -6.06 -3.08 -0.30
C GLY A 116 -5.07 -3.92 -1.08
N GLY A 117 -3.79 -3.48 -1.09
CA GLY A 117 -2.71 -4.08 -1.86
C GLY A 117 -2.51 -5.57 -1.62
N SER A 118 -2.67 -6.04 -0.37
CA SER A 118 -2.54 -7.47 -0.07
C SER A 118 -3.56 -8.31 -0.84
N MET A 119 -4.82 -7.86 -0.91
CA MET A 119 -5.86 -8.53 -1.67
C MET A 119 -5.65 -8.35 -3.18
N ALA A 120 -5.22 -7.17 -3.61
CA ALA A 120 -4.91 -6.90 -5.02
C ALA A 120 -3.80 -7.82 -5.55
N ASN A 121 -2.72 -7.98 -4.77
CA ASN A 121 -1.61 -8.89 -5.08
C ASN A 121 -2.06 -10.37 -5.04
N LEU A 122 -2.90 -10.76 -4.09
CA LEU A 122 -3.46 -12.12 -4.03
C LEU A 122 -4.29 -12.43 -5.28
N VAL A 123 -5.14 -11.50 -5.74
CA VAL A 123 -5.92 -11.65 -6.97
C VAL A 123 -4.99 -11.80 -8.17
N ALA A 124 -3.96 -10.93 -8.31
CA ALA A 124 -2.98 -11.04 -9.38
C ALA A 124 -2.26 -12.40 -9.38
N HIS A 125 -1.75 -12.82 -8.21
CA HIS A 125 -1.03 -14.09 -8.08
C HIS A 125 -1.92 -15.30 -8.33
N THR A 126 -3.23 -15.21 -8.06
CA THR A 126 -4.19 -16.27 -8.41
C THR A 126 -4.30 -16.42 -9.93
N VAL A 127 -4.43 -15.30 -10.65
CA VAL A 127 -4.47 -15.32 -12.14
C VAL A 127 -3.17 -15.89 -12.70
N ILE A 128 -2.02 -15.42 -12.19
CA ILE A 128 -0.70 -15.87 -12.63
C ILE A 128 -0.51 -17.37 -12.38
N ARG A 129 -0.87 -17.85 -11.20
CA ARG A 129 -0.81 -19.29 -10.85
C ARG A 129 -1.64 -20.12 -11.84
N ASN A 130 -2.88 -19.69 -12.12
CA ASN A 130 -3.78 -20.43 -13.00
C ASN A 130 -3.23 -20.50 -14.42
N LEU A 131 -2.72 -19.38 -14.96
CA LEU A 131 -2.09 -19.35 -16.28
C LEU A 131 -0.82 -20.20 -16.35
N ALA A 132 0.06 -20.07 -15.35
CA ALA A 132 1.33 -20.78 -15.33
C ALA A 132 1.18 -22.31 -15.14
N ALA A 133 0.12 -22.76 -14.51
CA ALA A 133 -0.15 -24.18 -14.29
C ALA A 133 -0.36 -24.96 -15.59
N GLY A 134 -0.94 -24.33 -16.61
CA GLY A 134 -1.21 -24.96 -17.92
C GLY A 134 -2.30 -26.04 -17.88
N TYR A 135 -3.13 -26.08 -16.83
CA TYR A 135 -4.30 -26.93 -16.67
C TYR A 135 -5.33 -26.24 -15.75
N ASP A 136 -6.52 -26.78 -15.64
CA ASP A 136 -7.58 -26.22 -14.80
C ASP A 136 -7.33 -26.46 -13.29
N VAL A 137 -6.57 -25.52 -12.69
CA VAL A 137 -6.25 -25.54 -11.26
C VAL A 137 -7.51 -25.42 -10.39
N ARG A 138 -8.55 -24.74 -10.86
CA ARG A 138 -9.80 -24.58 -10.10
C ARG A 138 -10.48 -25.94 -9.86
N LYS A 139 -10.33 -26.84 -10.82
CA LYS A 139 -10.90 -28.19 -10.75
C LYS A 139 -9.98 -29.19 -10.08
N GLU A 140 -8.69 -29.16 -10.38
CA GLU A 140 -7.76 -30.21 -10.01
C GLU A 140 -6.84 -29.83 -8.84
N GLY A 141 -6.88 -28.56 -8.41
CA GLY A 141 -6.01 -28.05 -7.36
C GLY A 141 -4.55 -27.93 -7.79
N ILE A 142 -3.67 -27.59 -6.85
CA ILE A 142 -2.24 -27.37 -7.13
C ILE A 142 -1.43 -28.70 -7.21
N ALA A 143 -2.00 -29.82 -6.79
CA ALA A 143 -1.31 -31.12 -6.82
C ALA A 143 -0.99 -31.60 -8.26
N GLY A 144 -1.67 -31.05 -9.27
CA GLY A 144 -1.39 -31.31 -10.70
C GLY A 144 -0.19 -30.57 -11.28
N LEU A 145 0.45 -29.68 -10.54
CA LEU A 145 1.61 -28.93 -11.02
C LEU A 145 2.76 -29.88 -11.37
N LYS A 146 3.20 -29.84 -12.64
CA LYS A 146 4.30 -30.67 -13.12
C LYS A 146 5.67 -30.19 -12.60
N LYS A 147 5.78 -28.89 -12.33
CA LYS A 147 6.97 -28.22 -11.82
C LYS A 147 6.55 -27.21 -10.77
N PRO A 148 7.32 -27.03 -9.68
CA PRO A 148 7.07 -25.95 -8.75
C PRO A 148 7.19 -24.58 -9.44
N LEU A 149 6.20 -23.71 -9.20
CA LEU A 149 6.20 -22.35 -9.72
C LEU A 149 7.11 -21.45 -8.90
N ARG A 150 7.78 -20.50 -9.55
CA ARG A 150 8.71 -19.56 -8.95
C ARG A 150 8.29 -18.13 -9.26
N PHE A 151 8.29 -17.29 -8.21
CA PHE A 151 7.99 -15.87 -8.25
C PHE A 151 9.22 -15.12 -7.74
N TYR A 152 9.72 -14.18 -8.52
CA TYR A 152 10.95 -13.43 -8.21
C TYR A 152 10.59 -12.01 -7.79
N ALA A 153 11.18 -11.53 -6.70
CA ALA A 153 11.05 -10.16 -6.23
C ALA A 153 12.34 -9.72 -5.55
N SER A 154 12.59 -8.42 -5.38
CA SER A 154 13.73 -7.98 -4.59
C SER A 154 13.58 -8.39 -3.11
N ASP A 155 14.68 -8.46 -2.38
CA ASP A 155 14.70 -8.70 -0.94
C ASP A 155 14.00 -7.56 -0.13
N GLN A 156 13.59 -6.48 -0.81
CA GLN A 156 12.78 -5.39 -0.27
C GLN A 156 11.28 -5.57 -0.51
N VAL A 157 10.86 -6.72 -1.00
CA VAL A 157 9.47 -7.03 -1.31
C VAL A 157 8.57 -6.99 -0.07
N HIS A 158 7.36 -6.51 -0.23
CA HIS A 158 6.38 -6.49 0.87
C HIS A 158 5.91 -7.92 1.22
N SER A 159 5.82 -8.24 2.50
CA SER A 159 5.47 -9.58 3.02
C SER A 159 4.12 -10.12 2.53
N CYS A 160 3.24 -9.27 1.98
CA CYS A 160 1.96 -9.73 1.42
C CYS A 160 2.13 -10.69 0.24
N HIS A 161 3.24 -10.62 -0.51
CA HIS A 161 3.52 -11.52 -1.62
C HIS A 161 3.78 -12.94 -1.12
N GLN A 162 4.66 -13.11 -0.12
CA GLN A 162 4.87 -14.41 0.51
C GLN A 162 3.57 -14.97 1.08
N LYS A 163 2.82 -14.15 1.84
CA LYS A 163 1.52 -14.54 2.40
C LYS A 163 0.54 -14.98 1.31
N ALA A 164 0.50 -14.28 0.17
CA ALA A 164 -0.36 -14.65 -0.96
C ALA A 164 0.04 -16.02 -1.53
N LEU A 165 1.34 -16.28 -1.74
CA LEU A 165 1.83 -17.55 -2.26
C LEU A 165 1.60 -18.72 -1.28
N GLU A 166 1.75 -18.49 0.02
CA GLU A 166 1.39 -19.46 1.05
C GLU A 166 -0.12 -19.76 1.04
N THR A 167 -0.95 -18.72 0.97
CA THR A 167 -2.41 -18.85 0.89
C THR A 167 -2.86 -19.62 -0.36
N LEU A 168 -2.15 -19.44 -1.47
CA LEU A 168 -2.40 -20.15 -2.74
C LEU A 168 -1.89 -21.60 -2.73
N GLY A 169 -1.29 -22.06 -1.63
CA GLY A 169 -0.75 -23.40 -1.47
C GLY A 169 0.59 -23.64 -2.16
N LEU A 170 1.22 -22.61 -2.71
CA LEU A 170 2.53 -22.70 -3.36
C LEU A 170 3.68 -22.75 -2.34
N GLY A 171 3.45 -22.22 -1.14
CA GLY A 171 4.41 -22.16 -0.04
C GLY A 171 5.43 -21.01 -0.18
N ALA A 172 6.10 -20.69 0.95
CA ALA A 172 7.08 -19.59 1.00
C ALA A 172 8.24 -19.77 0.02
N LYS A 173 8.69 -21.00 -0.23
CA LYS A 173 9.77 -21.30 -1.18
C LYS A 173 9.44 -20.95 -2.64
N ALA A 174 8.18 -20.69 -2.97
CA ALA A 174 7.81 -20.20 -4.30
C ALA A 174 8.31 -18.77 -4.55
N LEU A 175 8.50 -17.96 -3.50
CA LEU A 175 9.10 -16.63 -3.59
C LEU A 175 10.63 -16.76 -3.57
N VAL A 176 11.26 -16.16 -4.57
CA VAL A 176 12.73 -16.03 -4.69
C VAL A 176 13.08 -14.59 -4.41
N GLU A 177 13.76 -14.35 -3.31
CA GLU A 177 14.28 -13.02 -2.99
C GLU A 177 15.57 -12.79 -3.78
N VAL A 178 15.53 -11.80 -4.67
CA VAL A 178 16.64 -11.36 -5.50
C VAL A 178 17.35 -10.22 -4.77
N ALA A 179 18.67 -10.28 -4.67
CA ALA A 179 19.47 -9.26 -4.01
C ALA A 179 19.23 -7.87 -4.60
N SER A 180 19.16 -6.86 -3.73
CA SER A 180 19.07 -5.46 -4.12
C SER A 180 20.44 -4.78 -4.23
N ASP A 181 20.46 -3.61 -4.91
CA ASP A 181 21.63 -2.73 -5.02
C ASP A 181 21.71 -1.75 -3.81
N ASP A 182 22.68 -0.84 -3.83
CA ASP A 182 22.86 0.16 -2.77
C ASP A 182 21.68 1.17 -2.70
N HIS A 183 20.88 1.27 -3.77
CA HIS A 183 19.62 2.01 -3.80
C HIS A 183 18.39 1.15 -3.40
N GLN A 184 18.61 -0.06 -2.90
CA GLN A 184 17.55 -0.99 -2.49
C GLN A 184 16.62 -1.40 -3.64
N ARG A 185 17.11 -1.42 -4.88
CA ARG A 185 16.42 -1.84 -6.10
C ARG A 185 16.86 -3.23 -6.50
N MET A 186 15.98 -4.02 -7.09
CA MET A 186 16.30 -5.36 -7.62
C MET A 186 17.51 -5.31 -8.56
N ARG A 187 18.51 -6.13 -8.30
CA ARG A 187 19.66 -6.31 -9.21
C ARG A 187 19.24 -7.17 -10.39
N ILE A 188 19.35 -6.61 -11.58
CA ILE A 188 18.95 -7.25 -12.84
C ILE A 188 19.82 -8.47 -13.17
N ASP A 189 21.12 -8.39 -12.93
CA ASP A 189 22.07 -9.51 -13.12
C ASP A 189 21.75 -10.69 -12.17
N ALA A 190 21.36 -10.39 -10.92
CA ALA A 190 20.95 -11.39 -9.95
C ALA A 190 19.62 -12.05 -10.33
N LEU A 191 18.66 -11.27 -10.87
CA LEU A 191 17.39 -11.80 -11.38
C LEU A 191 17.62 -12.78 -12.53
N GLU A 192 18.45 -12.42 -13.54
CA GLU A 192 18.76 -13.30 -14.66
C GLU A 192 19.44 -14.60 -14.20
N ALA A 193 20.38 -14.49 -13.24
CA ALA A 193 21.05 -15.64 -12.66
C ALA A 193 20.05 -16.58 -11.96
N ALA A 194 19.16 -16.06 -11.14
CA ALA A 194 18.14 -16.83 -10.42
C ALA A 194 17.16 -17.55 -11.36
N ILE A 195 16.70 -16.88 -12.43
CA ILE A 195 15.83 -17.47 -13.44
C ILE A 195 16.56 -18.64 -14.15
N LYS A 196 17.81 -18.44 -14.52
CA LYS A 196 18.62 -19.46 -15.20
C LYS A 196 18.86 -20.69 -14.30
N GLU A 197 19.17 -20.46 -13.03
CA GLU A 197 19.38 -21.51 -12.05
C GLU A 197 18.12 -22.33 -11.82
N ASP A 198 16.97 -21.69 -11.59
CA ASP A 198 15.70 -22.38 -11.37
C ASP A 198 15.30 -23.24 -12.57
N ARG A 199 15.50 -22.75 -13.80
CA ARG A 199 15.24 -23.55 -15.01
C ARG A 199 16.14 -24.77 -15.09
N ALA A 200 17.44 -24.63 -14.75
CA ALA A 200 18.38 -25.76 -14.74
C ALA A 200 17.99 -26.80 -13.69
N ASN A 201 17.41 -26.37 -12.58
CA ASN A 201 16.90 -27.22 -11.51
C ASN A 201 15.50 -27.79 -11.77
N GLY A 202 14.93 -27.58 -12.96
CA GLY A 202 13.61 -28.11 -13.34
C GLY A 202 12.42 -27.36 -12.71
N LEU A 203 12.65 -26.17 -12.14
CA LEU A 203 11.62 -25.30 -11.62
C LEU A 203 11.03 -24.41 -12.73
N GLN A 204 9.85 -23.85 -12.53
CA GLN A 204 9.14 -23.04 -13.53
C GLN A 204 9.06 -21.59 -13.12
N PRO A 205 9.84 -20.67 -13.71
CA PRO A 205 9.65 -19.24 -13.59
C PRO A 205 8.23 -18.85 -14.05
N ALA A 206 7.44 -18.29 -13.15
CA ALA A 206 6.06 -17.92 -13.41
C ALA A 206 5.85 -16.41 -13.42
N CYS A 207 6.51 -15.68 -12.53
CA CYS A 207 6.32 -14.24 -12.37
C CYS A 207 7.59 -13.55 -11.89
N VAL A 208 7.84 -12.34 -12.41
CA VAL A 208 8.72 -11.35 -11.76
C VAL A 208 7.84 -10.23 -11.20
N ILE A 209 8.06 -9.86 -9.96
CA ILE A 209 7.38 -8.81 -9.24
C ILE A 209 8.32 -7.62 -9.16
N GLY A 210 8.05 -6.57 -9.93
CA GLY A 210 8.75 -5.29 -9.81
C GLY A 210 8.02 -4.40 -8.82
N THR A 211 8.75 -3.77 -7.92
CA THR A 211 8.16 -2.88 -6.91
C THR A 211 8.30 -1.41 -7.32
N ALA A 212 7.17 -0.72 -7.43
CA ALA A 212 7.15 0.72 -7.65
C ALA A 212 6.97 1.46 -6.31
N GLY A 213 8.07 1.60 -5.58
CA GLY A 213 8.11 2.19 -4.24
C GLY A 213 8.06 1.15 -3.13
N THR A 214 9.22 0.69 -2.67
CA THR A 214 9.32 -0.24 -1.54
C THR A 214 8.81 0.40 -0.26
N THR A 215 8.14 -0.38 0.58
CA THR A 215 7.61 0.13 1.85
C THR A 215 8.73 0.62 2.77
N ASN A 216 9.90 0.04 2.69
CA ASN A 216 11.02 0.35 3.57
C ASN A 216 11.66 1.71 3.23
N THR A 217 12.12 1.89 2.01
CA THR A 217 12.93 3.05 1.59
C THR A 217 12.28 3.90 0.49
N GLY A 218 11.22 3.40 -0.16
CA GLY A 218 10.62 4.06 -1.31
C GLY A 218 11.35 3.78 -2.63
N ALA A 219 12.30 2.84 -2.65
CA ALA A 219 13.04 2.47 -3.86
C ALA A 219 12.08 1.96 -4.95
N ILE A 220 12.42 2.25 -6.21
CA ILE A 220 11.66 1.78 -7.38
C ILE A 220 12.60 0.91 -8.22
N ASP A 221 12.19 -0.33 -8.48
CA ASP A 221 12.92 -1.24 -9.34
C ASP A 221 12.98 -0.73 -10.79
N ASP A 222 13.99 -1.13 -11.56
CA ASP A 222 14.05 -0.84 -13.00
C ASP A 222 12.96 -1.66 -13.74
N LEU A 223 11.74 -1.11 -13.75
CA LEU A 223 10.58 -1.76 -14.36
C LEU A 223 10.76 -2.01 -15.85
N THR A 224 11.55 -1.18 -16.54
CA THR A 224 11.85 -1.35 -17.97
C THR A 224 12.74 -2.56 -18.19
N ALA A 225 13.84 -2.69 -17.46
CA ALA A 225 14.74 -3.83 -17.56
C ALA A 225 14.05 -5.14 -17.15
N ILE A 226 13.22 -5.10 -16.10
CA ILE A 226 12.40 -6.26 -15.70
C ILE A 226 11.43 -6.65 -16.80
N ALA A 227 10.76 -5.69 -17.43
CA ALA A 227 9.85 -5.97 -18.55
C ALA A 227 10.57 -6.63 -19.74
N ASP A 228 11.80 -6.15 -20.09
CA ASP A 228 12.62 -6.74 -21.16
C ASP A 228 12.94 -8.20 -20.87
N ILE A 229 13.30 -8.53 -19.63
CA ILE A 229 13.57 -9.90 -19.21
C ILE A 229 12.29 -10.74 -19.31
N CYS A 230 11.19 -10.25 -18.77
CA CYS A 230 9.92 -10.99 -18.75
C CYS A 230 9.42 -11.30 -20.17
N GLU A 231 9.50 -10.35 -21.09
CA GLU A 231 9.15 -10.54 -22.50
C GLU A 231 10.06 -11.56 -23.17
N ARG A 232 11.37 -11.44 -23.00
CA ARG A 232 12.35 -12.38 -23.56
C ARG A 232 12.16 -13.81 -23.05
N GLU A 233 11.90 -13.93 -21.74
CA GLU A 233 11.84 -15.22 -21.05
C GLU A 233 10.43 -15.85 -21.04
N GLY A 234 9.40 -15.12 -21.49
CA GLY A 234 8.01 -15.58 -21.45
C GLY A 234 7.48 -15.73 -20.01
N ILE A 235 7.87 -14.85 -19.10
CA ILE A 235 7.49 -14.82 -17.69
C ILE A 235 6.49 -13.68 -17.48
N TRP A 236 5.50 -13.87 -16.60
CA TRP A 236 4.55 -12.80 -16.26
C TRP A 236 5.25 -11.68 -15.50
N PHE A 237 5.03 -10.45 -15.93
CA PHE A 237 5.48 -9.26 -15.21
C PHE A 237 4.32 -8.71 -14.36
N HIS A 238 4.50 -8.68 -13.06
CA HIS A 238 3.59 -8.03 -12.11
C HIS A 238 4.27 -6.82 -11.49
N VAL A 239 3.55 -5.71 -11.35
CA VAL A 239 4.05 -4.53 -10.61
C VAL A 239 3.27 -4.35 -9.32
N ASP A 240 3.96 -4.44 -8.19
CA ASP A 240 3.45 -3.89 -6.95
C ASP A 240 3.58 -2.37 -6.98
N GLY A 241 2.53 -1.73 -7.46
CA GLY A 241 2.37 -0.29 -7.57
C GLY A 241 1.55 0.32 -6.43
N CYS A 242 1.41 -0.38 -5.30
CA CYS A 242 0.60 0.09 -4.16
C CYS A 242 1.02 1.47 -3.65
N ILE A 243 2.27 1.86 -3.84
CA ILE A 243 2.77 3.21 -3.55
C ILE A 243 2.91 4.02 -4.86
N GLY A 244 3.78 3.60 -5.75
CA GLY A 244 4.19 4.38 -6.92
C GLY A 244 3.32 4.20 -8.17
N GLY A 245 2.34 3.31 -8.17
CA GLY A 245 1.46 3.08 -9.33
C GLY A 245 0.70 4.31 -9.81
N VAL A 246 0.64 5.35 -8.97
CA VAL A 246 0.00 6.64 -9.27
C VAL A 246 0.97 7.76 -9.65
N LEU A 247 2.27 7.50 -9.74
CA LEU A 247 3.31 8.51 -10.02
C LEU A 247 3.15 9.20 -11.37
N ARG A 248 2.52 8.56 -12.34
CA ARG A 248 2.23 9.18 -13.65
C ARG A 248 1.28 10.39 -13.56
N LEU A 249 0.58 10.56 -12.45
CA LEU A 249 -0.17 11.79 -12.16
C LEU A 249 0.73 13.01 -11.91
N ALA A 250 1.99 12.81 -11.54
CA ALA A 250 3.00 13.85 -11.34
C ALA A 250 3.98 13.84 -12.53
N PRO A 251 3.80 14.71 -13.55
CA PRO A 251 4.54 14.62 -14.82
C PRO A 251 6.06 14.62 -14.64
N ASP A 252 6.59 15.43 -13.71
CA ASP A 252 8.03 15.53 -13.46
C ASP A 252 8.62 14.24 -12.84
N HIS A 253 7.78 13.35 -12.33
CA HIS A 253 8.16 12.09 -11.68
C HIS A 253 7.65 10.84 -12.42
N ALA A 254 6.88 11.01 -13.50
CA ALA A 254 6.27 9.90 -14.25
C ALA A 254 7.32 8.94 -14.83
N HIS A 255 8.52 9.44 -15.16
CA HIS A 255 9.63 8.65 -15.69
C HIS A 255 10.13 7.59 -14.71
N LEU A 256 9.95 7.78 -13.40
CA LEU A 256 10.39 6.83 -12.37
C LEU A 256 9.68 5.47 -12.46
N VAL A 257 8.51 5.42 -13.06
CA VAL A 257 7.73 4.19 -13.26
C VAL A 257 7.59 3.83 -14.73
N ALA A 258 8.54 4.26 -15.58
CA ALA A 258 8.61 3.81 -16.97
C ALA A 258 8.69 2.28 -17.02
N GLY A 259 7.90 1.64 -17.90
CA GLY A 259 7.80 0.19 -17.98
C GLY A 259 6.57 -0.39 -17.26
N ILE A 260 5.90 0.36 -16.39
CA ILE A 260 4.68 -0.12 -15.69
C ILE A 260 3.57 -0.51 -16.68
N GLU A 261 3.45 0.20 -17.81
CA GLU A 261 2.49 -0.06 -18.88
C GLU A 261 2.74 -1.40 -19.61
N ARG A 262 3.93 -1.97 -19.46
CA ARG A 262 4.29 -3.28 -20.06
C ARG A 262 3.88 -4.45 -19.18
N ALA A 263 3.60 -4.19 -17.89
CA ALA A 263 3.21 -5.24 -16.95
C ALA A 263 1.95 -6.00 -17.41
N GLY A 264 1.87 -7.27 -17.07
CA GLY A 264 0.66 -8.09 -17.21
C GLY A 264 -0.37 -7.76 -16.12
N SER A 265 0.08 -7.29 -14.96
CA SER A 265 -0.80 -6.86 -13.87
C SER A 265 -0.14 -5.80 -12.99
N VAL A 266 -0.97 -4.93 -12.39
CA VAL A 266 -0.54 -3.88 -11.46
C VAL A 266 -1.47 -3.84 -10.25
N ALA A 267 -0.92 -3.81 -9.05
CA ALA A 267 -1.64 -3.48 -7.82
C ALA A 267 -1.49 -1.99 -7.49
N ILE A 268 -2.56 -1.33 -7.06
CA ILE A 268 -2.58 0.09 -6.70
C ILE A 268 -3.39 0.27 -5.42
N ASP A 269 -2.93 1.13 -4.50
CA ASP A 269 -3.67 1.47 -3.29
C ASP A 269 -4.16 2.93 -3.29
N PRO A 270 -5.40 3.20 -3.76
CA PRO A 270 -5.97 4.54 -3.67
C PRO A 270 -6.01 5.10 -2.24
N HIS A 271 -6.13 4.25 -1.23
CA HIS A 271 -6.12 4.67 0.17
C HIS A 271 -4.73 5.13 0.68
N LYS A 272 -3.66 4.93 -0.10
CA LYS A 272 -2.32 5.44 0.20
C LYS A 272 -2.15 6.87 -0.36
N TRP A 273 -1.52 7.03 -1.49
CA TRP A 273 -1.11 8.34 -2.01
C TRP A 273 -2.22 9.14 -2.72
N LEU A 274 -3.37 8.52 -3.01
CA LEU A 274 -4.56 9.26 -3.45
C LEU A 274 -5.43 9.75 -2.28
N HIS A 275 -4.96 9.57 -1.05
CA HIS A 275 -5.59 10.06 0.17
C HIS A 275 -7.07 9.66 0.32
N THR A 276 -7.47 8.56 -0.28
CA THR A 276 -8.81 8.01 -0.12
C THR A 276 -8.95 7.41 1.29
N PRO A 277 -10.08 7.55 1.98
CA PRO A 277 -10.31 6.86 3.24
C PRO A 277 -10.14 5.34 3.13
N PHE A 278 -9.64 4.69 4.20
CA PHE A 278 -9.60 3.24 4.29
C PHE A 278 -11.02 2.66 4.19
N GLU A 279 -11.17 1.57 3.45
CA GLU A 279 -10.16 0.86 2.67
C GLU A 279 -10.44 1.01 1.16
N ALA A 280 -9.40 1.03 0.35
CA ALA A 280 -9.51 0.96 -1.11
C ALA A 280 -8.18 0.53 -1.73
N GLY A 281 -8.15 -0.63 -2.33
CA GLY A 281 -7.12 -1.15 -3.21
C GLY A 281 -7.68 -1.42 -4.60
N ALA A 282 -6.83 -1.68 -5.56
CA ALA A 282 -7.21 -2.08 -6.92
C ALA A 282 -6.17 -3.02 -7.52
N VAL A 283 -6.62 -3.93 -8.36
CA VAL A 283 -5.78 -4.70 -9.26
C VAL A 283 -6.22 -4.48 -10.69
N LEU A 284 -5.25 -4.28 -11.56
CA LEU A 284 -5.43 -4.21 -13.01
C LEU A 284 -4.78 -5.43 -13.64
N ILE A 285 -5.47 -6.09 -14.57
CA ILE A 285 -4.99 -7.29 -15.27
C ILE A 285 -5.12 -7.03 -16.77
N LYS A 286 -4.03 -7.19 -17.51
CA LYS A 286 -3.96 -6.89 -18.94
C LYS A 286 -4.80 -7.85 -19.78
N ASP A 287 -4.87 -9.12 -19.38
CA ASP A 287 -5.69 -10.17 -19.99
C ASP A 287 -7.04 -10.28 -19.26
N PRO A 288 -8.13 -9.72 -19.80
CA PRO A 288 -9.44 -9.75 -19.18
C PRO A 288 -10.08 -11.12 -19.16
N GLU A 289 -9.75 -11.99 -20.12
CA GLU A 289 -10.30 -13.33 -20.22
C GLU A 289 -9.69 -14.23 -19.14
N ALA A 290 -8.37 -14.18 -18.97
CA ALA A 290 -7.69 -14.89 -17.90
C ALA A 290 -8.16 -14.42 -16.51
N HIS A 291 -8.40 -13.11 -16.34
CA HIS A 291 -8.94 -12.57 -15.09
C HIS A 291 -10.33 -13.13 -14.79
N PHE A 292 -11.24 -13.04 -15.76
CA PHE A 292 -12.61 -13.55 -15.63
C PHE A 292 -12.61 -15.07 -15.37
N ALA A 293 -11.93 -15.86 -16.21
CA ALA A 293 -11.88 -17.32 -16.08
C ALA A 293 -11.31 -17.81 -14.74
N THR A 294 -10.52 -16.96 -14.08
CA THR A 294 -9.95 -17.30 -12.77
C THR A 294 -11.00 -17.30 -11.66
N PHE A 295 -11.97 -16.38 -11.70
CA PHE A 295 -12.87 -16.13 -10.57
C PHE A 295 -14.35 -16.37 -10.88
N GLU A 296 -14.76 -16.44 -12.14
CA GLU A 296 -16.17 -16.63 -12.50
C GLU A 296 -16.79 -17.82 -11.76
N MET A 297 -17.95 -17.60 -11.17
CA MET A 297 -18.68 -18.66 -10.48
C MET A 297 -20.17 -18.31 -10.38
N HIS A 298 -20.99 -19.00 -11.15
CA HIS A 298 -22.43 -18.77 -11.18
C HIS A 298 -23.18 -19.94 -10.52
N GLY A 299 -23.83 -19.65 -9.40
CA GLY A 299 -24.80 -20.57 -8.81
C GLY A 299 -26.16 -20.52 -9.53
N PRO A 300 -27.07 -21.46 -9.29
CA PRO A 300 -28.38 -21.48 -9.90
C PRO A 300 -29.21 -20.19 -9.70
N TYR A 301 -28.93 -19.45 -8.63
CA TYR A 301 -29.59 -18.19 -8.27
C TYR A 301 -28.90 -16.93 -8.85
N LEU A 302 -27.77 -17.08 -9.54
CA LEU A 302 -26.99 -15.99 -10.15
C LEU A 302 -26.90 -16.14 -11.66
N GLN A 303 -28.01 -16.47 -12.32
CA GLN A 303 -28.02 -16.58 -13.77
C GLN A 303 -28.06 -15.20 -14.41
N LEU A 304 -27.10 -14.93 -15.29
CA LEU A 304 -27.07 -13.71 -16.10
C LEU A 304 -28.31 -13.59 -16.96
N GLN A 305 -28.86 -12.39 -17.06
CA GLN A 305 -29.98 -12.04 -17.92
C GLN A 305 -29.57 -10.94 -18.89
N GLU A 306 -30.21 -10.88 -20.08
CA GLU A 306 -29.91 -9.82 -21.04
C GLU A 306 -30.48 -8.46 -20.66
N ARG A 307 -31.47 -8.42 -19.75
CA ARG A 307 -32.16 -7.20 -19.29
C ARG A 307 -32.57 -7.30 -17.83
N GLY A 308 -32.90 -6.14 -17.26
CA GLY A 308 -33.29 -6.00 -15.85
C GLY A 308 -32.11 -5.67 -14.94
N MET A 309 -32.33 -5.71 -13.64
CA MET A 309 -31.34 -5.35 -12.62
C MET A 309 -30.14 -6.31 -12.63
N ILE A 310 -30.34 -7.59 -12.92
CA ILE A 310 -29.31 -8.62 -12.96
C ILE A 310 -28.59 -8.73 -14.33
N ALA A 311 -28.92 -7.84 -15.26
CA ALA A 311 -28.16 -7.71 -16.51
C ALA A 311 -26.83 -6.98 -16.27
N GLY A 312 -25.88 -7.14 -17.19
CA GLY A 312 -24.61 -6.43 -17.14
C GLY A 312 -23.48 -7.25 -16.50
N LYS A 313 -22.38 -6.56 -16.20
CA LYS A 313 -21.18 -7.20 -15.72
C LYS A 313 -21.29 -7.54 -14.23
N PHE A 314 -20.99 -8.79 -13.87
CA PHE A 314 -20.84 -9.19 -12.48
C PHE A 314 -19.40 -8.88 -12.03
N LEU A 315 -19.25 -7.94 -11.10
CA LEU A 315 -17.96 -7.50 -10.59
C LEU A 315 -17.35 -8.55 -9.67
N ALA A 316 -18.17 -9.40 -9.05
CA ALA A 316 -17.75 -10.52 -8.25
C ALA A 316 -16.96 -11.58 -9.04
N ASP A 317 -17.13 -11.63 -10.36
CA ASP A 317 -16.39 -12.55 -11.25
C ASP A 317 -14.94 -12.13 -11.49
N TYR A 318 -14.49 -11.06 -10.86
CA TYR A 318 -13.12 -10.52 -10.99
C TYR A 318 -12.36 -10.53 -9.63
N GLY A 319 -12.85 -11.27 -8.65
CA GLY A 319 -12.21 -11.36 -7.34
C GLY A 319 -12.85 -12.41 -6.43
N LEU A 320 -12.46 -12.41 -5.17
CA LEU A 320 -12.88 -13.40 -4.18
C LEU A 320 -14.19 -13.04 -3.48
N GLU A 321 -14.61 -11.76 -3.53
CA GLU A 321 -15.73 -11.24 -2.76
C GLU A 321 -17.01 -11.27 -3.61
N LEU A 322 -18.05 -11.97 -3.14
CA LEU A 322 -19.39 -11.88 -3.71
C LEU A 322 -20.12 -10.63 -3.24
N SER A 323 -20.17 -10.42 -1.92
CA SER A 323 -20.69 -9.20 -1.32
C SER A 323 -19.58 -8.17 -1.23
N ARG A 324 -19.76 -7.05 -1.93
CA ARG A 324 -18.73 -6.01 -2.09
C ARG A 324 -19.28 -4.64 -1.72
N GLY A 325 -18.55 -3.90 -0.89
CA GLY A 325 -18.89 -2.52 -0.55
C GLY A 325 -18.68 -1.56 -1.73
N PHE A 326 -19.38 -0.44 -1.74
CA PHE A 326 -19.25 0.61 -2.76
C PHE A 326 -17.96 1.44 -2.57
N ARG A 327 -16.80 0.79 -2.62
CA ARG A 327 -15.47 1.41 -2.46
C ARG A 327 -15.16 2.47 -3.52
N ALA A 328 -15.77 2.35 -4.70
CA ALA A 328 -15.53 3.28 -5.80
C ALA A 328 -16.04 4.69 -5.52
N LEU A 329 -17.12 4.87 -4.76
CA LEU A 329 -17.77 6.17 -4.59
C LEU A 329 -16.83 7.21 -3.98
N LYS A 330 -16.08 6.84 -2.95
CA LYS A 330 -15.09 7.73 -2.30
C LYS A 330 -13.96 8.16 -3.21
N ILE A 331 -13.49 7.25 -4.10
CA ILE A 331 -12.47 7.54 -5.11
C ILE A 331 -13.06 8.46 -6.18
N TRP A 332 -14.22 8.10 -6.70
CA TRP A 332 -14.92 8.84 -7.76
C TRP A 332 -15.22 10.28 -7.35
N MET A 333 -15.81 10.48 -6.16
CA MET A 333 -16.12 11.82 -5.64
C MET A 333 -14.85 12.66 -5.45
N ALA A 334 -13.78 12.07 -4.90
CA ALA A 334 -12.52 12.78 -4.70
C ALA A 334 -11.89 13.21 -6.02
N PHE A 335 -11.86 12.35 -7.04
CA PHE A 335 -11.37 12.72 -8.38
C PHE A 335 -12.25 13.75 -9.07
N LYS A 336 -13.58 13.63 -8.97
CA LYS A 336 -14.51 14.62 -9.55
C LYS A 336 -14.37 16.00 -8.92
N GLU A 337 -14.24 16.05 -7.60
CA GLU A 337 -14.11 17.32 -6.87
C GLU A 337 -12.74 17.97 -7.05
N GLN A 338 -11.65 17.16 -6.99
CA GLN A 338 -10.31 17.71 -6.90
C GLN A 338 -9.55 17.72 -8.22
N GLY A 339 -9.90 16.84 -9.14
CA GLY A 339 -9.20 16.63 -10.41
C GLY A 339 -7.87 15.90 -10.26
N SER A 340 -7.47 15.12 -11.27
CA SER A 340 -6.24 14.33 -11.28
C SER A 340 -4.98 15.19 -11.13
N ALA A 341 -4.95 16.38 -11.73
CA ALA A 341 -3.82 17.31 -11.63
C ALA A 341 -3.51 17.77 -10.21
N LYS A 342 -4.52 17.85 -9.31
CA LYS A 342 -4.29 18.20 -7.90
C LYS A 342 -3.59 17.03 -7.18
N PHE A 343 -3.99 15.79 -7.44
CA PHE A 343 -3.29 14.62 -6.88
C PHE A 343 -1.84 14.57 -7.35
N GLY A 344 -1.55 14.86 -8.63
CA GLY A 344 -0.18 14.96 -9.13
C GLY A 344 0.66 16.01 -8.39
N ARG A 345 0.09 17.21 -8.13
CA ARG A 345 0.78 18.24 -7.33
C ARG A 345 1.01 17.82 -5.87
N LEU A 346 0.09 17.05 -5.27
CA LEU A 346 0.27 16.54 -3.91
C LEU A 346 1.39 15.50 -3.85
N ILE A 347 1.45 14.59 -4.82
CA ILE A 347 2.54 13.61 -4.97
C ILE A 347 3.89 14.34 -5.10
N ALA A 348 4.00 15.30 -6.02
CA ALA A 348 5.23 16.08 -6.21
C ALA A 348 5.62 16.88 -4.95
N LYS A 349 4.64 17.41 -4.21
CA LYS A 349 4.85 18.07 -2.93
C LYS A 349 5.45 17.12 -1.90
N ASP A 350 4.93 15.90 -1.75
CA ASP A 350 5.39 14.93 -0.76
C ASP A 350 6.84 14.48 -1.05
N ILE A 351 7.19 14.29 -2.34
CA ILE A 351 8.58 14.06 -2.77
C ILE A 351 9.47 15.27 -2.42
N GLY A 352 8.97 16.48 -2.67
CA GLY A 352 9.68 17.71 -2.30
C GLY A 352 9.91 17.88 -0.80
N LEU A 353 8.97 17.41 0.04
CA LEU A 353 9.11 17.42 1.50
C LEU A 353 10.16 16.40 1.97
N ALA A 354 10.22 15.22 1.37
CA ALA A 354 11.26 14.23 1.66
C ALA A 354 12.66 14.77 1.34
N ARG A 355 12.83 15.37 0.17
CA ARG A 355 14.09 16.01 -0.24
C ARG A 355 14.46 17.19 0.67
N TYR A 356 13.47 17.99 1.09
CA TYR A 356 13.69 19.07 2.05
C TYR A 356 14.22 18.55 3.38
N MET A 357 13.61 17.49 3.90
CA MET A 357 14.07 16.86 5.15
C MET A 357 15.48 16.28 5.00
N ALA A 358 15.76 15.60 3.89
CA ALA A 358 17.07 15.03 3.60
C ALA A 358 18.17 16.12 3.63
N GLY A 359 17.96 17.24 2.95
CA GLY A 359 18.92 18.35 2.97
C GLY A 359 19.14 18.97 4.36
N LYS A 360 18.13 18.97 5.23
CA LYS A 360 18.28 19.40 6.63
C LYS A 360 19.13 18.41 7.44
N ILE A 361 18.92 17.11 7.23
CA ILE A 361 19.68 16.06 7.90
C ILE A 361 21.14 16.10 7.46
N GLU A 362 21.42 16.19 6.17
CA GLU A 362 22.78 16.29 5.62
C GLU A 362 23.56 17.52 6.10
N ALA A 363 22.85 18.62 6.39
CA ALA A 363 23.44 19.83 6.93
C ALA A 363 23.73 19.78 8.43
N HIS A 364 23.31 18.71 9.15
CA HIS A 364 23.43 18.62 10.60
C HIS A 364 24.41 17.55 11.05
N SER A 365 25.46 17.91 11.79
CA SER A 365 26.58 17.04 12.16
C SER A 365 26.21 15.82 13.05
N LEU A 366 25.07 15.87 13.76
CA LEU A 366 24.60 14.78 14.60
C LEU A 366 23.60 13.85 13.91
N LEU A 367 23.19 14.15 12.69
CA LEU A 367 22.21 13.36 11.93
C LEU A 367 22.87 12.74 10.72
N GLU A 368 22.40 11.56 10.32
CA GLU A 368 22.88 10.82 9.14
C GLU A 368 21.70 10.19 8.38
N LEU A 369 21.68 10.35 7.05
CA LEU A 369 20.87 9.52 6.19
C LEU A 369 21.53 8.15 6.06
N PHE A 370 20.76 7.06 6.17
CA PHE A 370 21.28 5.71 5.98
C PHE A 370 20.61 4.93 4.83
N ALA A 371 19.81 5.61 4.04
CA ALA A 371 19.31 5.14 2.76
C ALA A 371 19.15 6.32 1.79
N PRO A 372 19.26 6.10 0.48
CA PRO A 372 18.93 7.11 -0.53
C PRO A 372 17.47 7.57 -0.42
N VAL A 373 17.21 8.85 -0.76
CA VAL A 373 15.86 9.42 -0.76
C VAL A 373 15.38 9.54 -2.22
N ASP A 374 15.03 8.39 -2.79
CA ASP A 374 14.63 8.28 -4.19
C ASP A 374 13.18 8.77 -4.41
N LEU A 375 12.32 8.62 -3.40
CA LEU A 375 10.90 8.97 -3.50
C LEU A 375 10.48 9.88 -2.32
N ASN A 376 9.59 9.42 -1.48
CA ASN A 376 8.97 10.20 -0.40
C ASN A 376 9.14 9.54 0.98
N ILE A 377 10.14 8.69 1.13
CA ILE A 377 10.54 8.08 2.41
C ILE A 377 11.94 8.55 2.76
N VAL A 378 12.14 8.93 4.02
CA VAL A 378 13.43 9.36 4.57
C VAL A 378 13.78 8.42 5.72
N CYS A 379 14.94 7.75 5.58
CA CYS A 379 15.54 6.92 6.61
C CYS A 379 16.77 7.63 7.17
N PHE A 380 16.75 7.99 8.44
CA PHE A 380 17.81 8.75 9.09
C PHE A 380 17.98 8.36 10.55
N ARG A 381 19.09 8.76 11.16
CA ARG A 381 19.38 8.51 12.57
C ARG A 381 20.14 9.65 13.22
N HIS A 382 20.03 9.76 14.51
CA HIS A 382 20.99 10.46 15.34
C HIS A 382 22.20 9.54 15.53
N VAL A 383 23.39 10.06 15.23
CA VAL A 383 24.64 9.30 15.34
C VAL A 383 25.05 9.20 16.81
N ALA A 384 25.47 8.02 17.26
CA ALA A 384 26.05 7.77 18.59
C ALA A 384 27.44 7.14 18.46
N ALA A 385 28.01 6.68 19.57
CA ALA A 385 29.39 6.18 19.63
C ALA A 385 29.65 4.96 18.74
N ASP A 386 28.67 4.07 18.63
CA ASP A 386 28.68 2.86 17.79
C ASP A 386 27.28 2.48 17.32
N GLU A 387 27.15 1.38 16.56
CA GLU A 387 25.89 0.96 15.97
C GLU A 387 24.85 0.51 17.03
N ASP A 388 25.29 -0.15 18.10
CA ASP A 388 24.39 -0.58 19.18
C ASP A 388 23.87 0.60 19.98
N ALA A 389 24.74 1.54 20.32
CA ALA A 389 24.33 2.80 20.97
C ALA A 389 23.41 3.62 20.08
N SER A 390 23.67 3.69 18.76
CA SER A 390 22.80 4.37 17.79
C SER A 390 21.42 3.70 17.72
N ARG A 391 21.35 2.38 17.72
CA ARG A 391 20.09 1.62 17.73
C ARG A 391 19.27 1.95 18.97
N VAL A 392 19.86 1.83 20.15
CA VAL A 392 19.18 2.10 21.43
C VAL A 392 18.68 3.55 21.49
N LEU A 393 19.54 4.52 21.15
CA LEU A 393 19.19 5.94 21.15
C LEU A 393 18.02 6.25 20.21
N ASN A 394 18.08 5.79 18.97
CA ASN A 394 17.05 6.12 17.97
C ASN A 394 15.71 5.42 18.25
N THR A 395 15.74 4.20 18.80
CA THR A 395 14.52 3.53 19.27
C THR A 395 13.86 4.32 20.40
N GLU A 396 14.63 4.78 21.39
CA GLU A 396 14.11 5.56 22.50
C GLU A 396 13.60 6.94 22.05
N ILE A 397 14.29 7.61 21.12
CA ILE A 397 13.82 8.87 20.50
C ILE A 397 12.44 8.63 19.87
N MET A 398 12.27 7.56 19.06
CA MET A 398 11.01 7.23 18.42
C MET A 398 9.88 7.04 19.45
N LEU A 399 10.14 6.26 20.50
CA LEU A 399 9.14 5.97 21.53
C LEU A 399 8.71 7.25 22.25
N ARG A 400 9.67 8.10 22.68
CA ARG A 400 9.34 9.37 23.36
C ARG A 400 8.60 10.37 22.47
N LEU A 401 8.91 10.41 21.17
CA LEU A 401 8.16 11.23 20.20
C LEU A 401 6.69 10.80 20.13
N GLN A 402 6.44 9.50 20.09
CA GLN A 402 5.08 8.92 20.04
C GLN A 402 4.35 9.15 21.38
N GLU A 403 4.94 8.77 22.48
CA GLU A 403 4.34 8.85 23.84
C GLU A 403 4.01 10.28 24.25
N ARG A 404 4.83 11.26 23.83
CA ARG A 404 4.59 12.69 24.07
C ARG A 404 3.62 13.29 23.04
N GLY A 405 3.13 12.51 22.08
CA GLY A 405 2.19 12.95 21.05
C GLY A 405 2.77 13.98 20.07
N LEU A 406 4.10 14.06 19.93
CA LEU A 406 4.79 15.06 19.12
C LEU A 406 4.81 14.69 17.63
N ALA A 407 5.14 13.44 17.33
CA ALA A 407 5.18 12.87 15.98
C ALA A 407 5.10 11.34 16.05
N VAL A 408 4.72 10.71 14.94
CA VAL A 408 4.74 9.26 14.81
C VAL A 408 5.60 8.88 13.59
N PRO A 409 6.94 8.88 13.71
CA PRO A 409 7.81 8.12 12.83
C PRO A 409 7.77 6.65 13.21
N LEU A 410 8.35 5.78 12.38
CA LEU A 410 8.72 4.42 12.77
C LEU A 410 10.24 4.25 12.70
N ASP A 411 10.71 3.08 13.10
CA ASP A 411 12.08 2.66 12.92
C ASP A 411 12.23 1.70 11.74
N THR A 412 13.44 1.56 11.25
CA THR A 412 13.82 0.54 10.28
C THR A 412 15.31 0.25 10.33
N THR A 413 15.69 -0.87 9.71
CA THR A 413 17.11 -1.22 9.51
C THR A 413 17.37 -1.40 8.03
N VAL A 414 18.38 -0.71 7.50
CA VAL A 414 18.84 -0.82 6.11
C VAL A 414 20.35 -1.03 6.13
N GLN A 415 20.82 -2.11 5.50
CA GLN A 415 22.25 -2.46 5.44
C GLN A 415 22.95 -2.43 6.81
N GLY A 416 22.27 -2.93 7.85
CA GLY A 416 22.79 -2.99 9.21
C GLY A 416 22.67 -1.69 10.03
N LYS A 417 22.40 -0.54 9.40
CA LYS A 417 22.14 0.73 10.08
C LYS A 417 20.68 0.84 10.50
N HIS A 418 20.45 1.20 11.77
CA HIS A 418 19.12 1.35 12.35
C HIS A 418 18.81 2.80 12.69
N GLY A 419 17.57 3.21 12.50
CA GLY A 419 17.13 4.56 12.85
C GLY A 419 15.68 4.84 12.49
N LEU A 420 15.34 6.12 12.45
CA LEU A 420 13.99 6.62 12.18
C LEU A 420 13.65 6.56 10.70
N ARG A 421 12.38 6.28 10.42
CA ARG A 421 11.80 6.23 9.07
C ARG A 421 10.55 7.09 9.02
N CYS A 422 10.50 8.02 8.08
CA CYS A 422 9.37 8.93 7.84
C CYS A 422 8.85 8.79 6.41
N ALA A 423 7.57 8.41 6.25
CA ALA A 423 6.90 8.32 4.96
C ALA A 423 6.00 9.54 4.73
N PHE A 424 6.35 10.37 3.74
CA PHE A 424 5.60 11.58 3.41
C PHE A 424 4.48 11.26 2.42
N ASN A 425 3.29 10.98 2.93
CA ASN A 425 2.08 10.73 2.13
C ASN A 425 0.83 11.38 2.76
N ASN A 426 1.04 12.48 3.50
CA ASN A 426 -0.03 13.24 4.13
C ASN A 426 -0.12 14.65 3.51
N HIS A 427 -1.18 14.90 2.77
CA HIS A 427 -1.40 16.20 2.12
C HIS A 427 -1.45 17.41 3.06
N ARG A 428 -1.52 17.18 4.38
CA ARG A 428 -1.51 18.23 5.40
C ARG A 428 -0.11 18.58 5.89
N THR A 429 0.90 17.73 5.66
CA THR A 429 2.28 17.98 6.08
C THR A 429 2.85 19.23 5.39
N ARG A 430 3.61 20.03 6.13
CA ARG A 430 4.29 21.26 5.70
C ARG A 430 5.75 21.22 6.15
N ARG A 431 6.57 22.17 5.66
CA ARG A 431 7.98 22.29 6.06
C ARG A 431 8.14 22.54 7.55
N GLU A 432 7.27 23.38 8.13
CA GLU A 432 7.29 23.70 9.57
C GLU A 432 7.04 22.47 10.45
N ASP A 433 6.30 21.47 9.94
CA ASP A 433 6.11 20.19 10.65
C ASP A 433 7.43 19.40 10.71
N ILE A 434 8.24 19.47 9.63
CA ILE A 434 9.56 18.81 9.54
C ILE A 434 10.57 19.54 10.42
N ASP A 435 10.63 20.87 10.34
CA ASP A 435 11.55 21.67 11.16
C ASP A 435 11.34 21.40 12.64
N GLY A 436 10.09 21.52 13.13
CA GLY A 436 9.79 21.24 14.53
C GLY A 436 9.96 19.78 14.93
N PHE A 437 9.87 18.83 14.00
CA PHE A 437 10.17 17.43 14.26
C PHE A 437 11.68 17.18 14.45
N LEU A 438 12.52 17.75 13.60
CA LEU A 438 13.97 17.63 13.75
C LEU A 438 14.47 18.30 15.04
N ASP A 439 13.89 19.46 15.41
CA ASP A 439 14.16 20.09 16.70
C ASP A 439 13.78 19.18 17.89
N ASP A 440 12.61 18.52 17.83
CA ASP A 440 12.16 17.56 18.83
C ASP A 440 13.09 16.34 18.91
N VAL A 441 13.55 15.80 17.78
CA VAL A 441 14.53 14.68 17.73
C VAL A 441 15.81 15.04 18.44
N LEU A 442 16.40 16.20 18.15
CA LEU A 442 17.64 16.67 18.75
C LEU A 442 17.48 16.95 20.24
N ARG A 443 16.38 17.58 20.63
CA ARG A 443 16.08 17.86 22.05
C ARG A 443 15.93 16.57 22.85
N ILE A 444 15.17 15.59 22.35
CA ILE A 444 14.95 14.29 23.01
C ILE A 444 16.26 13.50 23.08
N ALA A 445 17.06 13.51 22.01
CA ALA A 445 18.38 12.87 22.04
C ALA A 445 19.27 13.43 23.16
N ASN A 446 19.33 14.77 23.31
CA ASN A 446 20.09 15.42 24.38
C ASN A 446 19.56 15.04 25.78
N GLU A 447 18.23 14.94 25.96
CA GLU A 447 17.64 14.50 27.24
C GLU A 447 18.07 13.07 27.57
N ILE A 448 18.01 12.14 26.62
CA ILE A 448 18.42 10.73 26.84
C ILE A 448 19.89 10.61 27.16
N ILE A 449 20.77 11.33 26.44
CA ILE A 449 22.21 11.32 26.67
C ILE A 449 22.55 11.87 28.07
N ALA A 450 21.87 12.93 28.47
CA ALA A 450 22.07 13.50 29.83
C ALA A 450 21.61 12.54 30.95
N GLU A 451 20.48 11.84 30.74
CA GLU A 451 20.00 10.84 31.71
C GLU A 451 20.92 9.63 31.82
N GLN A 452 21.60 9.22 30.73
CA GLN A 452 22.59 8.13 30.78
C GLN A 452 23.93 8.52 31.41
N ALA A 453 24.24 9.81 31.47
CA ALA A 453 25.48 10.32 32.07
C ALA A 453 25.35 10.62 33.59
N SER A 454 24.13 10.60 34.13
CA SER A 454 23.81 10.83 35.55
C SER A 454 23.68 9.52 36.32
#